data_cff2209e265a69ad3cdea99cd281c2ae
#
_entry.id   cff2209e265a69ad3cdea99cd281c2ae
#
_cell.length_a   1.000
_cell.length_b   1.000
_cell.length_c   1.000
_cell.angle_alpha   90.00
_cell.angle_beta   90.00
_cell.angle_gamma   90.00
#
_symmetry.space_group_name_H-M   'P 1'
#
loop_
_entity.id
_entity.type
_entity.pdbx_description
1 polymer ?
#
loop_
_entity_poly.entity_id
_entity_poly.type
_entity_poly.pdbx_seq_one_letter_code
_entity_poly.pdbx_strand_id
1 'polypeptide(L)'
;MPKSPHPLARFAACLLACAAASPLLATRLAAAEPNRIREENTRVGSSDWQLTRVRVDSAGFRSTLVEGYCSRQSAKAGEEVEIFVSAKPARPVRLEWFRLGYYGGKGARKMLEQGPWNVSPQETPKQGEKNVHECLWSATAKLTVPADWLSGVYLGRLTTVPESAAEAYWQSYVVLIVRDDRPADILFQCSDNTWQAYNRWPDNYSVYTHPKGNQGPWAAVSFDRPYGREAQHQSVVNDPLTVGSGEFLPFEFPLAYWLEQNGYDVTYCSNSDMLTPARGLRCKAFLSVGHDEYWDIRQFRSVETMRDEGVSLLFLSGNSVCWVSPFRAASSGAANRIFFRGGPYGGSQEYAANRQRDNGPFPEHGPDEGLLMGARNVEPVNGGGDWVCSNPGHWIFEGTGMKKGEVIPGLIGWEYHGKPATEIPGLEVVGEG
;
A
#
# COMPACT_ATOMS: atom_id res chain seq x y z
N MET A 1 -17.41 -92.87 0.79
CA MET A 1 -16.78 -91.64 1.19
C MET A 1 -16.34 -90.93 -0.07
N PRO A 2 -17.01 -89.84 -0.47
CA PRO A 2 -16.59 -89.05 -1.64
C PRO A 2 -15.57 -87.97 -1.20
N LYS A 3 -14.57 -87.77 -2.04
CA LYS A 3 -13.50 -86.80 -1.93
C LYS A 3 -13.99 -85.38 -2.18
N SER A 4 -13.60 -84.47 -1.30
CA SER A 4 -13.84 -83.04 -1.43
C SER A 4 -12.99 -82.43 -2.61
N PRO A 5 -13.52 -81.44 -3.38
CA PRO A 5 -12.73 -80.79 -4.42
C PRO A 5 -11.88 -79.68 -3.87
N HIS A 6 -10.75 -79.53 -4.49
CA HIS A 6 -9.64 -78.52 -4.18
C HIS A 6 -10.08 -77.08 -4.20
N PRO A 7 -9.39 -76.17 -3.42
CA PRO A 7 -9.76 -74.79 -3.22
C PRO A 7 -9.21 -73.79 -4.30
N LEU A 8 -8.90 -74.25 -5.52
CA LEU A 8 -8.32 -73.39 -6.55
C LEU A 8 -9.31 -72.70 -7.50
N ALA A 9 -10.62 -73.00 -7.35
CA ALA A 9 -11.67 -72.42 -8.23
C ALA A 9 -12.33 -71.13 -7.68
N ARG A 10 -11.94 -70.65 -6.48
CA ARG A 10 -12.52 -69.42 -5.87
C ARG A 10 -11.64 -68.19 -5.98
N PHE A 11 -10.42 -68.28 -6.51
CA PHE A 11 -9.50 -67.12 -6.68
C PHE A 11 -9.62 -66.47 -8.05
N ALA A 12 -10.21 -67.08 -9.03
CA ALA A 12 -10.33 -66.52 -10.38
C ALA A 12 -11.56 -65.58 -10.57
N ALA A 13 -12.55 -65.64 -9.67
CA ALA A 13 -13.76 -64.83 -9.79
C ALA A 13 -13.65 -63.45 -9.09
N CYS A 14 -12.69 -63.23 -8.20
CA CYS A 14 -12.47 -61.94 -7.54
C CYS A 14 -11.50 -60.99 -8.27
N LEU A 15 -10.77 -61.44 -9.27
CA LEU A 15 -9.84 -60.62 -10.02
C LEU A 15 -10.42 -59.95 -11.28
N LEU A 16 -11.65 -60.37 -11.68
CA LEU A 16 -12.37 -59.76 -12.82
C LEU A 16 -13.40 -58.67 -12.42
N ALA A 17 -13.68 -58.49 -11.13
CA ALA A 17 -14.60 -57.46 -10.66
C ALA A 17 -13.92 -56.16 -10.21
N CYS A 18 -12.59 -56.09 -10.09
CA CYS A 18 -11.85 -54.89 -9.74
C CYS A 18 -11.29 -54.10 -10.92
N ALA A 19 -11.51 -54.56 -12.17
CA ALA A 19 -10.98 -53.89 -13.36
C ALA A 19 -11.99 -52.95 -14.05
N ALA A 20 -13.19 -52.75 -13.50
CA ALA A 20 -14.25 -51.97 -14.16
C ALA A 20 -14.71 -50.71 -13.42
N ALA A 21 -13.95 -50.23 -12.42
CA ALA A 21 -14.26 -48.96 -11.75
C ALA A 21 -13.01 -48.19 -11.37
N SER A 22 -12.12 -47.93 -12.34
CA SER A 22 -11.23 -46.76 -12.26
C SER A 22 -11.97 -45.61 -12.89
N PRO A 23 -12.50 -44.64 -12.14
CA PRO A 23 -12.81 -43.39 -12.73
C PRO A 23 -11.47 -42.81 -13.18
N LEU A 24 -11.31 -42.60 -14.48
CA LEU A 24 -10.36 -41.65 -15.01
C LEU A 24 -10.57 -40.35 -14.25
N LEU A 25 -9.83 -40.15 -13.16
CA LEU A 25 -9.48 -38.84 -12.69
C LEU A 25 -8.64 -38.20 -13.81
N ALA A 26 -9.32 -37.75 -14.86
CA ALA A 26 -8.80 -36.69 -15.72
C ALA A 26 -8.66 -35.50 -14.76
N THR A 27 -7.48 -35.38 -14.13
CA THR A 27 -7.00 -34.09 -13.64
C THR A 27 -7.03 -33.19 -14.89
N ARG A 28 -8.14 -32.47 -15.08
CA ARG A 28 -8.10 -31.26 -15.88
C ARG A 28 -6.97 -30.45 -15.26
N LEU A 29 -5.83 -30.42 -15.92
CA LEU A 29 -4.90 -29.32 -15.78
C LEU A 29 -5.79 -28.11 -16.08
N ALA A 30 -6.26 -27.45 -15.03
CA ALA A 30 -6.88 -26.14 -15.16
C ALA A 30 -5.83 -25.32 -15.88
N ALA A 31 -6.13 -24.88 -17.09
CA ALA A 31 -5.25 -23.94 -17.78
C ALA A 31 -4.97 -22.82 -16.78
N ALA A 32 -3.68 -22.54 -16.56
CA ALA A 32 -3.32 -21.46 -15.66
C ALA A 32 -4.08 -20.20 -16.11
N GLU A 33 -4.81 -19.58 -15.20
CA GLU A 33 -5.51 -18.34 -15.50
C GLU A 33 -4.53 -17.35 -16.15
N PRO A 34 -4.92 -16.68 -17.23
CA PRO A 34 -4.01 -15.77 -17.91
C PRO A 34 -3.54 -14.68 -16.97
N ASN A 35 -2.26 -14.41 -16.94
CA ASN A 35 -1.67 -13.33 -16.14
C ASN A 35 -2.16 -11.98 -16.66
N ARG A 36 -3.12 -11.41 -15.95
CA ARG A 36 -3.81 -10.18 -16.36
C ARG A 36 -2.89 -8.96 -16.38
N ILE A 37 -1.83 -8.94 -15.55
CA ILE A 37 -0.84 -7.87 -15.54
C ILE A 37 -0.01 -7.90 -16.83
N ARG A 38 0.41 -9.09 -17.29
CA ARG A 38 1.13 -9.21 -18.58
C ARG A 38 0.26 -8.76 -19.75
N GLU A 39 -1.01 -9.15 -19.75
CA GLU A 39 -1.96 -8.72 -20.78
C GLU A 39 -2.15 -7.20 -20.74
N GLU A 40 -2.37 -6.61 -19.55
CA GLU A 40 -2.53 -5.17 -19.40
C GLU A 40 -1.30 -4.40 -19.88
N ASN A 41 -0.10 -4.88 -19.59
CA ASN A 41 1.14 -4.25 -20.03
C ASN A 41 1.44 -4.34 -21.53
N THR A 42 0.64 -5.09 -22.31
CA THR A 42 0.65 -5.01 -23.78
C THR A 42 -0.12 -3.83 -24.34
N ARG A 43 -0.95 -3.16 -23.54
CA ARG A 43 -1.72 -2.00 -23.94
C ARG A 43 -0.81 -0.79 -24.18
N VAL A 44 -1.28 0.13 -25.01
CA VAL A 44 -0.52 1.35 -25.32
C VAL A 44 -0.42 2.22 -24.07
N GLY A 45 0.79 2.42 -23.58
CA GLY A 45 1.09 3.31 -22.46
C GLY A 45 1.14 4.78 -22.86
N SER A 46 1.09 5.66 -21.88
CA SER A 46 1.24 7.11 -21.99
C SER A 46 2.39 7.59 -21.12
N SER A 47 3.28 8.39 -21.64
CA SER A 47 4.29 9.12 -20.88
C SER A 47 3.78 10.48 -20.37
N ASP A 48 2.61 10.90 -20.84
CA ASP A 48 1.97 12.15 -20.49
C ASP A 48 1.07 12.01 -19.23
N TRP A 49 1.53 11.32 -18.21
CA TRP A 49 0.79 11.18 -16.94
C TRP A 49 1.33 12.06 -15.83
N GLN A 50 2.59 12.49 -15.96
CA GLN A 50 3.28 13.27 -14.93
C GLN A 50 2.75 14.71 -14.86
N LEU A 51 2.85 15.31 -13.68
CA LEU A 51 2.62 16.74 -13.53
C LEU A 51 3.74 17.51 -14.24
N THR A 52 3.38 18.57 -14.91
CA THR A 52 4.33 19.43 -15.64
C THR A 52 4.34 20.85 -15.08
N ARG A 53 3.32 21.22 -14.30
CA ARG A 53 3.21 22.57 -13.74
C ARG A 53 2.47 22.54 -12.40
N VAL A 54 3.22 22.71 -11.33
CA VAL A 54 2.74 22.70 -9.95
C VAL A 54 3.09 24.04 -9.28
N ARG A 55 2.21 24.51 -8.40
CA ARG A 55 2.50 25.62 -7.52
C ARG A 55 1.99 25.30 -6.12
N VAL A 56 2.93 25.16 -5.20
CA VAL A 56 2.63 25.06 -3.78
C VAL A 56 2.56 26.45 -3.15
N ASP A 57 1.83 26.57 -2.05
CA ASP A 57 1.69 27.81 -1.30
C ASP A 57 3.01 28.21 -0.58
N SER A 58 2.98 29.33 0.12
CA SER A 58 4.15 29.85 0.85
C SER A 58 4.61 28.94 2.00
N ALA A 59 3.69 28.18 2.59
CA ALA A 59 4.01 27.17 3.60
C ALA A 59 4.68 25.93 2.99
N GLY A 60 4.54 25.75 1.67
CA GLY A 60 5.23 24.70 0.92
C GLY A 60 4.50 23.36 0.90
N PHE A 61 3.24 23.30 1.34
CA PHE A 61 2.52 22.01 1.47
C PHE A 61 1.28 21.88 0.59
N ARG A 62 0.55 22.95 0.30
CA ARG A 62 -0.71 22.93 -0.47
C ARG A 62 -0.52 23.40 -1.90
N SER A 63 -1.34 22.87 -2.79
CA SER A 63 -1.54 23.40 -4.15
C SER A 63 -2.92 24.04 -4.28
N THR A 64 -3.11 25.22 -3.67
CA THR A 64 -4.42 25.88 -3.58
C THR A 64 -5.01 26.27 -4.95
N LEU A 65 -4.20 26.32 -6.01
CA LEU A 65 -4.68 26.60 -7.38
C LEU A 65 -5.53 25.48 -7.92
N VAL A 66 -5.24 24.23 -7.53
CA VAL A 66 -6.09 23.07 -7.71
C VAL A 66 -5.62 21.95 -6.76
N GLU A 67 -6.53 21.38 -6.01
CA GLU A 67 -6.29 20.27 -5.11
C GLU A 67 -7.56 19.44 -4.95
N GLY A 68 -7.44 18.18 -4.53
CA GLY A 68 -8.60 17.32 -4.36
C GLY A 68 -8.28 16.02 -3.63
N TYR A 69 -9.32 15.24 -3.36
CA TYR A 69 -9.23 13.92 -2.75
C TYR A 69 -10.42 13.04 -3.18
N CYS A 70 -10.31 11.73 -2.93
CA CYS A 70 -11.35 10.75 -3.19
C CYS A 70 -12.09 10.37 -1.90
N SER A 71 -13.38 10.08 -1.98
CA SER A 71 -14.21 9.63 -0.84
C SER A 71 -13.80 8.27 -0.27
N ARG A 72 -12.88 7.57 -0.94
CA ARG A 72 -12.38 6.24 -0.55
C ARG A 72 -10.88 6.16 -0.82
N GLN A 73 -10.14 5.39 0.01
CA GLN A 73 -8.76 5.02 -0.27
C GLN A 73 -8.68 4.02 -1.42
N SER A 74 -9.61 3.05 -1.40
CA SER A 74 -9.70 2.01 -2.42
C SER A 74 -11.13 1.76 -2.86
N ALA A 75 -11.28 1.28 -4.10
CA ALA A 75 -12.56 0.84 -4.64
C ALA A 75 -12.37 -0.32 -5.63
N LYS A 76 -13.39 -1.14 -5.83
CA LYS A 76 -13.41 -2.17 -6.86
C LYS A 76 -14.39 -1.83 -7.98
N ALA A 77 -14.31 -2.59 -9.07
CA ALA A 77 -15.23 -2.45 -10.20
C ALA A 77 -16.69 -2.39 -9.75
N GLY A 78 -17.43 -1.42 -10.26
CA GLY A 78 -18.83 -1.13 -9.95
C GLY A 78 -19.06 -0.28 -8.70
N GLU A 79 -18.05 -0.04 -7.85
CA GLU A 79 -18.18 0.86 -6.71
C GLU A 79 -18.08 2.32 -7.14
N GLU A 80 -18.87 3.18 -6.50
CA GLU A 80 -18.86 4.64 -6.73
C GLU A 80 -17.83 5.29 -5.81
N VAL A 81 -17.08 6.21 -6.37
CA VAL A 81 -16.12 7.10 -5.70
C VAL A 81 -16.48 8.54 -6.00
N GLU A 82 -16.71 9.34 -4.99
CA GLU A 82 -16.86 10.79 -5.14
C GLU A 82 -15.48 11.45 -5.19
N ILE A 83 -15.34 12.44 -6.04
CA ILE A 83 -14.12 13.23 -6.20
C ILE A 83 -14.43 14.65 -5.76
N PHE A 84 -13.69 15.13 -4.80
CA PHE A 84 -13.81 16.45 -4.21
C PHE A 84 -12.65 17.31 -4.71
N VAL A 85 -12.96 18.44 -5.34
CA VAL A 85 -11.97 19.33 -5.92
C VAL A 85 -12.21 20.76 -5.44
N SER A 86 -11.13 21.48 -5.16
CA SER A 86 -11.11 22.89 -4.85
C SER A 86 -10.15 23.59 -5.81
N ALA A 87 -10.52 24.74 -6.34
CA ALA A 87 -9.65 25.58 -7.16
C ALA A 87 -9.80 27.05 -6.76
N LYS A 88 -8.68 27.72 -6.52
CA LYS A 88 -8.67 29.14 -6.13
C LYS A 88 -7.70 29.92 -7.01
N PRO A 89 -8.20 30.91 -7.78
CA PRO A 89 -9.61 31.33 -7.94
C PRO A 89 -10.47 30.26 -8.60
N ALA A 90 -11.80 30.43 -8.54
CA ALA A 90 -12.74 29.54 -9.23
C ALA A 90 -12.43 29.47 -10.72
N ARG A 91 -12.41 28.25 -11.28
CA ARG A 91 -12.08 28.02 -12.70
C ARG A 91 -12.49 26.63 -13.17
N PRO A 92 -12.56 26.38 -14.47
CA PRO A 92 -12.76 25.03 -14.99
C PRO A 92 -11.57 24.14 -14.68
N VAL A 93 -11.85 22.87 -14.29
CA VAL A 93 -10.86 21.83 -14.01
C VAL A 93 -11.22 20.56 -14.77
N ARG A 94 -10.24 19.97 -15.43
CA ARG A 94 -10.31 18.67 -16.10
C ARG A 94 -9.61 17.63 -15.22
N LEU A 95 -10.12 16.39 -15.24
CA LEU A 95 -9.57 15.24 -14.54
C LEU A 95 -9.24 14.14 -15.54
N GLU A 96 -8.01 13.67 -15.53
CA GLU A 96 -7.52 12.57 -16.36
C GLU A 96 -7.00 11.44 -15.46
N TRP A 97 -7.58 10.26 -15.60
CA TRP A 97 -7.18 9.08 -14.84
C TRP A 97 -6.12 8.27 -15.56
N PHE A 98 -5.07 7.90 -14.85
CA PHE A 98 -3.98 7.07 -15.33
C PHE A 98 -3.78 5.89 -14.39
N ARG A 99 -3.80 4.66 -14.91
CA ARG A 99 -3.32 3.49 -14.17
C ARG A 99 -1.79 3.45 -14.26
N LEU A 100 -1.13 3.41 -13.11
CA LEU A 100 0.33 3.28 -13.03
C LEU A 100 0.75 1.82 -13.24
N GLY A 101 1.90 1.59 -13.84
CA GLY A 101 2.46 0.29 -14.15
C GLY A 101 3.67 0.41 -15.07
N TYR A 102 4.04 -0.67 -15.79
CA TYR A 102 5.20 -0.66 -16.67
C TYR A 102 4.92 -0.08 -18.07
N TYR A 103 3.94 -0.63 -18.79
CA TYR A 103 3.49 -0.22 -20.13
C TYR A 103 4.64 0.04 -21.14
N GLY A 104 5.59 -0.91 -21.24
CA GLY A 104 6.74 -0.76 -22.15
C GLY A 104 7.66 0.40 -21.80
N GLY A 105 7.78 0.76 -20.52
CA GLY A 105 8.61 1.86 -20.04
C GLY A 105 7.91 3.21 -19.95
N LYS A 106 6.61 3.30 -20.30
CA LYS A 106 5.86 4.56 -20.26
C LYS A 106 5.41 4.94 -18.85
N GLY A 107 5.31 3.98 -17.92
CA GLY A 107 4.98 4.21 -16.53
C GLY A 107 3.48 4.27 -16.23
N ALA A 108 2.63 4.53 -17.21
CA ALA A 108 1.19 4.56 -17.01
C ALA A 108 0.39 4.35 -18.30
N ARG A 109 -0.93 4.13 -18.17
CA ARG A 109 -1.90 4.16 -19.24
C ARG A 109 -3.03 5.11 -18.92
N LYS A 110 -3.41 5.99 -19.86
CA LYS A 110 -4.59 6.85 -19.72
C LYS A 110 -5.84 6.00 -19.80
N MET A 111 -6.71 6.13 -18.81
CA MET A 111 -7.90 5.30 -18.64
C MET A 111 -9.19 6.05 -18.95
N LEU A 112 -9.31 7.30 -18.47
CA LEU A 112 -10.53 8.07 -18.57
C LEU A 112 -10.21 9.56 -18.48
N GLU A 113 -11.04 10.37 -19.13
CA GLU A 113 -11.05 11.82 -18.96
C GLU A 113 -12.47 12.28 -18.60
N GLN A 114 -12.55 13.19 -17.65
CA GLN A 114 -13.81 13.74 -17.14
C GLN A 114 -13.75 15.28 -17.05
N GLY A 115 -14.89 15.94 -17.11
CA GLY A 115 -15.00 17.39 -17.07
C GLY A 115 -14.82 18.04 -18.44
N PRO A 116 -14.40 19.34 -18.54
CA PRO A 116 -14.10 20.18 -17.38
C PRO A 116 -15.35 20.58 -16.59
N TRP A 117 -15.20 20.77 -15.29
CA TRP A 117 -16.23 21.31 -14.40
C TRP A 117 -15.81 22.67 -13.87
N ASN A 118 -16.75 23.59 -13.68
CA ASN A 118 -16.50 24.84 -12.98
C ASN A 118 -16.33 24.54 -11.48
N VAL A 119 -15.10 24.68 -10.99
CA VAL A 119 -14.72 24.38 -9.62
C VAL A 119 -14.51 25.67 -8.85
N SER A 120 -15.18 25.79 -7.71
CA SER A 120 -15.03 26.90 -6.78
C SER A 120 -14.09 26.54 -5.63
N PRO A 121 -13.50 27.53 -4.94
CA PRO A 121 -12.78 27.30 -3.71
C PRO A 121 -13.69 26.63 -2.68
N GLN A 122 -13.17 25.59 -2.00
CA GLN A 122 -13.83 24.94 -0.88
C GLN A 122 -13.12 25.30 0.42
N GLU A 123 -13.85 25.26 1.53
CA GLU A 123 -13.32 25.74 2.81
C GLU A 123 -12.24 24.82 3.35
N THR A 124 -11.19 25.42 3.91
CA THR A 124 -10.23 24.72 4.74
C THR A 124 -10.93 24.36 6.06
N PRO A 125 -10.95 23.09 6.46
CA PRO A 125 -11.63 22.67 7.68
C PRO A 125 -11.00 23.32 8.90
N LYS A 126 -11.83 23.67 9.87
CA LYS A 126 -11.35 24.01 11.21
C LYS A 126 -10.81 22.77 11.90
N GLN A 127 -9.88 22.96 12.80
CA GLN A 127 -9.36 21.91 13.66
C GLN A 127 -10.47 21.31 14.52
N GLY A 128 -10.69 20.02 14.39
CA GLY A 128 -11.69 19.26 15.15
C GLY A 128 -11.12 18.62 16.40
N GLU A 129 -11.87 17.66 16.96
CA GLU A 129 -11.42 16.85 18.08
C GLU A 129 -10.11 16.13 17.76
N LYS A 130 -9.20 16.01 18.72
CA LYS A 130 -7.84 15.45 18.51
C LYS A 130 -7.07 16.10 17.36
N ASN A 131 -7.33 17.38 17.13
CA ASN A 131 -6.70 18.19 16.09
C ASN A 131 -6.98 17.71 14.65
N VAL A 132 -7.96 16.84 14.40
CA VAL A 132 -8.25 16.36 13.08
C VAL A 132 -8.66 17.51 12.14
N HIS A 133 -8.15 17.48 10.92
CA HIS A 133 -8.63 18.33 9.82
C HIS A 133 -9.35 17.44 8.81
N GLU A 134 -10.67 17.48 8.86
CA GLU A 134 -11.57 16.70 8.02
C GLU A 134 -12.36 17.65 7.11
N CYS A 135 -12.17 17.53 5.81
CA CYS A 135 -12.91 18.32 4.84
C CYS A 135 -14.35 17.83 4.73
N LEU A 136 -15.27 18.78 4.66
CA LEU A 136 -16.69 18.56 4.37
C LEU A 136 -17.04 19.17 3.01
N TRP A 137 -16.20 18.92 2.01
CA TRP A 137 -16.36 19.49 0.68
C TRP A 137 -17.55 18.89 -0.06
N SER A 138 -18.14 19.67 -0.94
CA SER A 138 -19.13 19.16 -1.89
C SER A 138 -18.44 18.38 -3.00
N ALA A 139 -19.00 17.25 -3.38
CA ALA A 139 -18.47 16.45 -4.48
C ALA A 139 -18.53 17.22 -5.80
N THR A 140 -17.42 17.22 -6.52
CA THR A 140 -17.30 17.84 -7.85
C THR A 140 -17.70 16.85 -8.94
N ALA A 141 -17.36 15.59 -8.76
CA ALA A 141 -17.60 14.53 -9.72
C ALA A 141 -17.79 13.18 -9.03
N LYS A 142 -18.28 12.22 -9.79
CA LYS A 142 -18.40 10.81 -9.41
C LYS A 142 -17.71 9.93 -10.44
N LEU A 143 -17.10 8.86 -9.95
CA LEU A 143 -16.53 7.79 -10.74
C LEU A 143 -17.16 6.48 -10.30
N THR A 144 -17.91 5.81 -11.15
CA THR A 144 -18.16 4.37 -10.97
C THR A 144 -16.97 3.64 -11.58
N VAL A 145 -16.21 2.90 -10.77
CA VAL A 145 -15.02 2.20 -11.27
C VAL A 145 -15.41 1.24 -12.39
N PRO A 146 -14.89 1.42 -13.61
CA PRO A 146 -15.26 0.57 -14.76
C PRO A 146 -14.89 -0.89 -14.54
N ALA A 147 -15.67 -1.79 -15.11
CA ALA A 147 -15.47 -3.25 -14.95
C ALA A 147 -14.15 -3.76 -15.56
N ASP A 148 -13.61 -3.04 -16.53
CA ASP A 148 -12.35 -3.34 -17.20
C ASP A 148 -11.11 -2.70 -16.57
N TRP A 149 -11.29 -1.94 -15.48
CA TRP A 149 -10.17 -1.42 -14.72
C TRP A 149 -9.53 -2.53 -13.89
N LEU A 150 -8.27 -2.83 -14.22
CA LEU A 150 -7.49 -3.82 -13.49
C LEU A 150 -6.99 -3.22 -12.17
N SER A 151 -6.82 -4.05 -11.15
CA SER A 151 -6.20 -3.66 -9.89
C SER A 151 -4.87 -2.92 -10.11
N GLY A 152 -4.65 -1.86 -9.34
CA GLY A 152 -3.49 -0.98 -9.47
C GLY A 152 -3.70 0.33 -8.75
N VAL A 153 -2.67 1.16 -8.75
CA VAL A 153 -2.78 2.54 -8.27
C VAL A 153 -3.09 3.46 -9.45
N TYR A 154 -4.10 4.27 -9.27
CA TYR A 154 -4.60 5.22 -10.26
C TYR A 154 -4.37 6.64 -9.77
N LEU A 155 -3.73 7.44 -10.61
CA LEU A 155 -3.59 8.88 -10.38
C LEU A 155 -4.58 9.62 -11.28
N GLY A 156 -5.44 10.40 -10.65
CA GLY A 156 -6.29 11.37 -11.33
C GLY A 156 -5.57 12.70 -11.41
N ARG A 157 -5.09 13.09 -12.58
CA ARG A 157 -4.46 14.38 -12.81
C ARG A 157 -5.50 15.46 -12.96
N LEU A 158 -5.62 16.32 -11.98
CA LEU A 158 -6.39 17.55 -12.03
C LEU A 158 -5.61 18.61 -12.81
N THR A 159 -6.24 19.22 -13.81
CA THR A 159 -5.62 20.29 -14.61
C THR A 159 -6.60 21.45 -14.73
N THR A 160 -6.21 22.64 -14.29
CA THR A 160 -6.99 23.85 -14.52
C THR A 160 -7.02 24.20 -16.00
N VAL A 161 -8.16 24.63 -16.53
CA VAL A 161 -8.30 25.03 -17.92
C VAL A 161 -8.15 26.56 -18.00
N PRO A 162 -7.12 27.07 -18.69
CA PRO A 162 -6.94 28.50 -18.89
C PRO A 162 -8.09 29.12 -19.68
N GLU A 163 -8.52 30.33 -19.32
CA GLU A 163 -9.53 31.10 -20.07
C GLU A 163 -8.94 31.78 -21.32
N SER A 164 -7.60 31.93 -21.35
CA SER A 164 -6.89 32.48 -22.48
C SER A 164 -5.53 31.85 -22.68
N ALA A 165 -4.93 31.97 -23.84
CA ALA A 165 -3.59 31.46 -24.15
C ALA A 165 -2.47 32.12 -23.29
N ALA A 166 -2.72 33.26 -22.68
CA ALA A 166 -1.79 33.95 -21.81
C ALA A 166 -1.83 33.43 -20.36
N GLU A 167 -2.89 32.73 -19.98
CA GLU A 167 -3.05 32.19 -18.65
C GLU A 167 -2.34 30.82 -18.51
N ALA A 168 -1.70 30.60 -17.38
CA ALA A 168 -1.05 29.34 -17.07
C ALA A 168 -2.07 28.31 -16.52
N TYR A 169 -1.95 27.04 -16.95
CA TYR A 169 -2.61 25.93 -16.25
C TYR A 169 -1.83 25.52 -15.02
N TRP A 170 -2.49 24.82 -14.09
CA TRP A 170 -1.90 24.26 -12.88
C TRP A 170 -2.41 22.86 -12.65
N GLN A 171 -1.59 22.04 -12.00
CA GLN A 171 -1.89 20.62 -11.83
C GLN A 171 -1.65 20.15 -10.41
N SER A 172 -2.39 19.12 -10.01
CA SER A 172 -2.15 18.24 -8.88
C SER A 172 -2.78 16.86 -9.14
N TYR A 173 -2.54 15.90 -8.23
CA TYR A 173 -3.20 14.60 -8.31
C TYR A 173 -4.32 14.45 -7.28
N VAL A 174 -5.18 13.48 -7.55
CA VAL A 174 -5.91 12.67 -6.59
C VAL A 174 -5.49 11.21 -6.79
N VAL A 175 -5.47 10.41 -5.73
CA VAL A 175 -5.03 9.01 -5.79
C VAL A 175 -6.17 8.08 -5.41
N LEU A 176 -6.30 6.96 -6.13
CA LEU A 176 -7.25 5.90 -5.86
C LEU A 176 -6.56 4.54 -6.07
N ILE A 177 -6.69 3.64 -5.10
CA ILE A 177 -6.27 2.25 -5.25
C ILE A 177 -7.47 1.47 -5.81
N VAL A 178 -7.35 0.93 -7.02
CA VAL A 178 -8.33 0.01 -7.55
C VAL A 178 -7.95 -1.40 -7.13
N ARG A 179 -8.81 -2.02 -6.34
CA ARG A 179 -8.64 -3.38 -5.85
C ARG A 179 -9.54 -4.36 -6.59
N ASP A 180 -9.18 -5.62 -6.57
CA ASP A 180 -10.03 -6.71 -7.02
C ASP A 180 -10.02 -7.87 -6.00
N ASP A 181 -10.88 -8.85 -6.24
CA ASP A 181 -11.01 -10.02 -5.36
C ASP A 181 -10.51 -11.29 -6.06
N ARG A 182 -9.75 -11.17 -7.15
CA ARG A 182 -9.20 -12.31 -7.88
C ARG A 182 -8.04 -12.96 -7.13
N PRO A 183 -7.78 -14.25 -7.33
CA PRO A 183 -6.48 -14.82 -6.98
C PRO A 183 -5.36 -14.15 -7.76
N ALA A 184 -4.21 -13.95 -7.12
CA ALA A 184 -3.00 -13.41 -7.74
C ALA A 184 -1.75 -14.04 -7.10
N ASP A 185 -0.59 -13.85 -7.73
CA ASP A 185 0.64 -14.29 -7.09
C ASP A 185 0.99 -13.39 -5.91
N ILE A 186 0.80 -12.09 -6.06
CA ILE A 186 1.23 -11.08 -5.10
C ILE A 186 0.07 -10.15 -4.74
N LEU A 187 -0.13 -9.93 -3.43
CA LEU A 187 -0.89 -8.82 -2.89
C LEU A 187 0.07 -7.72 -2.47
N PHE A 188 0.03 -6.59 -3.16
CA PHE A 188 0.81 -5.39 -2.85
C PHE A 188 -0.04 -4.47 -1.98
N GLN A 189 0.32 -4.32 -0.71
CA GLN A 189 -0.30 -3.34 0.18
C GLN A 189 0.41 -2.00 0.03
N CYS A 190 -0.35 -0.99 -0.38
CA CYS A 190 0.09 0.40 -0.33
C CYS A 190 0.09 0.89 1.11
N SER A 191 1.08 1.68 1.50
CA SER A 191 1.21 2.24 2.86
C SER A 191 0.42 3.55 3.02
N ASP A 192 -0.84 3.56 2.58
CA ASP A 192 -1.66 4.77 2.54
C ASP A 192 -1.96 5.39 3.91
N ASN A 193 -1.87 4.62 5.00
CA ASN A 193 -1.88 5.17 6.35
C ASN A 193 -0.66 6.09 6.58
N THR A 194 0.52 5.65 6.17
CA THR A 194 1.75 6.44 6.29
C THR A 194 1.69 7.69 5.42
N TRP A 195 1.20 7.56 4.17
CA TRP A 195 0.99 8.75 3.33
C TRP A 195 0.15 9.80 4.04
N GLN A 196 -0.91 9.36 4.74
CA GLN A 196 -1.80 10.28 5.44
C GLN A 196 -1.22 10.76 6.78
N ALA A 197 -0.45 9.92 7.46
CA ALA A 197 0.20 10.26 8.73
C ALA A 197 1.17 11.44 8.58
N TYR A 198 1.96 11.42 7.52
CA TYR A 198 2.95 12.48 7.22
C TYR A 198 2.41 13.61 6.35
N ASN A 199 1.21 13.48 5.80
CA ASN A 199 0.58 14.52 5.00
C ASN A 199 0.42 15.82 5.81
N ARG A 200 1.11 16.88 5.40
CA ARG A 200 1.12 18.17 6.09
C ARG A 200 0.06 19.17 5.61
N TRP A 201 -0.89 18.71 4.81
CA TRP A 201 -2.05 19.51 4.46
C TRP A 201 -2.94 19.74 5.70
N PRO A 202 -3.56 20.91 5.95
CA PRO A 202 -3.53 22.09 5.09
C PRO A 202 -2.34 23.03 5.37
N ASP A 203 -1.72 22.98 6.54
CA ASP A 203 -0.80 24.02 7.03
C ASP A 203 0.23 23.45 8.01
N ASN A 204 1.16 22.67 7.47
CA ASN A 204 2.17 21.94 8.25
C ASN A 204 1.54 20.99 9.29
N TYR A 205 0.40 20.40 8.96
CA TYR A 205 -0.36 19.51 9.83
C TYR A 205 -0.10 18.04 9.48
N SER A 206 0.19 17.22 10.48
CA SER A 206 0.38 15.77 10.36
C SER A 206 -0.02 15.07 11.66
N VAL A 207 0.10 13.75 11.72
CA VAL A 207 -0.10 12.98 12.96
C VAL A 207 0.83 13.42 14.11
N TYR A 208 1.94 14.07 13.77
CA TYR A 208 2.94 14.59 14.73
C TYR A 208 2.68 16.03 15.18
N THR A 209 1.66 16.68 14.65
CA THR A 209 1.35 18.06 15.01
C THR A 209 0.59 18.11 16.32
N HIS A 210 1.10 18.85 17.29
CA HIS A 210 0.48 19.07 18.57
C HIS A 210 0.22 20.55 18.82
N PRO A 211 -0.96 20.96 19.36
CA PRO A 211 -1.31 22.36 19.58
C PRO A 211 -0.38 23.09 20.55
N LYS A 212 0.33 22.35 21.39
CA LYS A 212 1.26 22.88 22.40
C LYS A 212 2.75 22.70 22.01
N GLY A 213 3.07 22.53 20.71
CA GLY A 213 4.41 22.21 20.26
C GLY A 213 4.76 20.73 20.41
N ASN A 214 6.01 20.34 20.22
CA ASN A 214 6.51 18.96 20.08
C ASN A 214 6.26 17.99 21.26
N GLN A 215 5.08 17.99 21.82
CA GLN A 215 4.71 17.17 23.00
C GLN A 215 3.82 15.99 22.68
N GLY A 216 4.12 15.26 21.65
CA GLY A 216 3.55 13.94 21.43
C GLY A 216 2.58 13.80 20.26
N PRO A 217 2.25 12.56 19.92
CA PRO A 217 1.43 12.18 18.79
C PRO A 217 -0.05 12.26 19.14
N TRP A 218 -0.61 13.44 19.20
CA TRP A 218 -1.98 13.65 19.67
C TRP A 218 -2.97 13.92 18.56
N ALA A 219 -2.49 14.07 17.33
CA ALA A 219 -3.34 14.39 16.22
C ALA A 219 -3.93 13.11 15.61
N ALA A 220 -5.22 13.15 15.34
CA ALA A 220 -5.84 12.24 14.40
C ALA A 220 -5.70 12.82 12.99
N VAL A 221 -5.63 11.96 12.00
CA VAL A 221 -5.59 12.34 10.59
C VAL A 221 -6.77 11.75 9.83
N SER A 222 -7.27 12.49 8.86
CA SER A 222 -8.41 12.10 8.03
C SER A 222 -7.96 11.85 6.61
N PHE A 223 -8.52 10.83 5.96
CA PHE A 223 -8.44 10.64 4.52
C PHE A 223 -9.36 11.59 3.74
N ASP A 224 -10.27 12.27 4.43
CA ASP A 224 -11.13 13.29 3.83
C ASP A 224 -10.42 14.64 3.79
N ARG A 225 -9.26 14.68 3.11
CA ARG A 225 -8.47 15.88 2.81
C ARG A 225 -7.50 15.60 1.66
N PRO A 226 -7.11 16.63 0.89
CA PRO A 226 -6.08 16.48 -0.13
C PRO A 226 -4.75 15.99 0.44
N TYR A 227 -3.97 15.26 -0.37
CA TYR A 227 -2.55 15.09 -0.11
C TYR A 227 -1.80 16.36 -0.56
N GLY A 228 -1.00 16.89 0.33
CA GLY A 228 -0.08 17.96 0.02
C GLY A 228 1.15 17.47 -0.76
N ARG A 229 2.18 18.30 -0.80
CA ARG A 229 3.51 17.87 -1.23
C ARG A 229 4.04 16.87 -0.19
N GLU A 230 4.71 15.82 -0.66
CA GLU A 230 5.42 14.92 0.24
C GLU A 230 6.35 15.75 1.16
N ALA A 231 6.37 15.45 2.43
CA ALA A 231 6.98 16.29 3.44
C ALA A 231 7.93 15.57 4.41
N GLN A 232 7.83 14.25 4.50
CA GLN A 232 8.64 13.48 5.44
C GLN A 232 10.13 13.58 5.11
N HIS A 233 10.46 13.51 3.83
CA HIS A 233 11.82 13.42 3.33
C HIS A 233 12.18 14.60 2.43
N GLN A 234 11.73 15.81 2.75
CA GLN A 234 11.96 17.02 1.94
C GLN A 234 13.43 17.24 1.59
N SER A 235 14.36 16.78 2.43
CA SER A 235 15.79 16.86 2.14
C SER A 235 16.26 15.84 1.10
N VAL A 236 15.48 14.78 0.87
CA VAL A 236 15.79 13.68 -0.05
C VAL A 236 14.90 13.72 -1.28
N VAL A 237 13.60 13.95 -1.08
CA VAL A 237 12.56 13.93 -2.13
C VAL A 237 11.81 15.25 -2.11
N ASN A 238 12.49 16.33 -2.44
CA ASN A 238 11.87 17.66 -2.50
C ASN A 238 11.28 17.93 -3.88
N ASP A 239 10.37 17.04 -4.35
CA ASP A 239 9.75 17.17 -5.66
C ASP A 239 8.27 17.58 -5.56
N PRO A 240 7.92 18.84 -5.90
CA PRO A 240 6.54 19.30 -5.91
C PRO A 240 5.68 18.58 -6.95
N LEU A 241 6.27 17.89 -7.93
CA LEU A 241 5.53 17.14 -8.96
C LEU A 241 4.85 15.88 -8.40
N THR A 242 5.04 15.56 -7.13
CA THR A 242 4.32 14.47 -6.42
C THR A 242 3.05 14.93 -5.71
N VAL A 243 2.72 16.21 -5.73
CA VAL A 243 1.55 16.77 -5.01
C VAL A 243 0.27 16.02 -5.35
N GLY A 244 -0.40 15.53 -4.33
CA GLY A 244 -1.67 14.80 -4.44
C GLY A 244 -1.54 13.29 -4.61
N SER A 245 -0.32 12.74 -4.79
CA SER A 245 -0.11 11.29 -4.98
C SER A 245 0.13 10.51 -3.67
N GLY A 246 0.07 11.16 -2.51
CA GLY A 246 0.61 10.58 -1.28
C GLY A 246 2.12 10.35 -1.42
N GLU A 247 2.60 9.29 -0.80
CA GLU A 247 4.01 8.87 -0.91
C GLU A 247 4.21 7.72 -1.93
N PHE A 248 3.17 7.39 -2.71
CA PHE A 248 3.25 6.29 -3.67
C PHE A 248 4.37 6.47 -4.71
N LEU A 249 4.44 7.66 -5.32
CA LEU A 249 5.42 7.89 -6.38
C LEU A 249 6.88 7.77 -5.91
N PRO A 250 7.29 8.38 -4.77
CA PRO A 250 8.67 8.30 -4.32
C PRO A 250 9.08 6.93 -3.75
N PHE A 251 8.17 6.19 -3.10
CA PHE A 251 8.58 5.03 -2.28
C PHE A 251 8.02 3.69 -2.74
N GLU A 252 6.92 3.66 -3.48
CA GLU A 252 6.24 2.41 -3.83
C GLU A 252 6.19 2.14 -5.33
N PHE A 253 6.02 3.18 -6.14
CA PHE A 253 5.94 3.05 -7.60
C PHE A 253 7.15 2.36 -8.24
N PRO A 254 8.40 2.60 -7.81
CA PRO A 254 9.54 1.88 -8.39
C PRO A 254 9.42 0.36 -8.29
N LEU A 255 8.96 -0.17 -7.16
CA LEU A 255 8.74 -1.60 -6.99
C LEU A 255 7.51 -2.09 -7.79
N ALA A 256 6.40 -1.35 -7.77
CA ALA A 256 5.22 -1.67 -8.56
C ALA A 256 5.56 -1.76 -10.06
N TYR A 257 6.30 -0.78 -10.55
CA TYR A 257 6.81 -0.76 -11.93
C TYR A 257 7.68 -1.98 -12.23
N TRP A 258 8.63 -2.31 -11.35
CA TRP A 258 9.53 -3.44 -11.51
C TRP A 258 8.81 -4.79 -11.52
N LEU A 259 7.84 -4.98 -10.63
CA LEU A 259 7.02 -6.20 -10.57
C LEU A 259 6.25 -6.39 -11.87
N GLU A 260 5.59 -5.35 -12.37
CA GLU A 260 4.85 -5.41 -13.61
C GLU A 260 5.77 -5.59 -14.83
N GLN A 261 6.94 -4.95 -14.84
CA GLN A 261 7.96 -5.13 -15.88
C GLN A 261 8.41 -6.59 -15.99
N ASN A 262 8.57 -7.25 -14.85
CA ASN A 262 8.97 -8.66 -14.82
C ASN A 262 7.77 -9.62 -14.97
N GLY A 263 6.56 -9.09 -15.12
CA GLY A 263 5.35 -9.84 -15.40
C GLY A 263 4.85 -10.67 -14.25
N TYR A 264 5.07 -10.22 -13.00
CA TYR A 264 4.41 -10.79 -11.83
C TYR A 264 2.91 -10.49 -11.88
N ASP A 265 2.10 -11.43 -11.42
CA ASP A 265 0.68 -11.22 -11.27
C ASP A 265 0.38 -10.56 -9.93
N VAL A 266 0.14 -9.26 -9.97
CA VAL A 266 0.00 -8.39 -8.78
C VAL A 266 -1.42 -7.86 -8.68
N THR A 267 -1.96 -7.86 -7.46
CA THR A 267 -3.16 -7.10 -7.07
C THR A 267 -2.79 -6.13 -5.94
N TYR A 268 -3.54 -5.03 -5.82
CA TYR A 268 -3.22 -3.94 -4.91
C TYR A 268 -4.33 -3.75 -3.88
N CYS A 269 -3.96 -3.27 -2.69
CA CYS A 269 -4.91 -2.90 -1.64
C CYS A 269 -4.38 -1.74 -0.78
N SER A 270 -5.29 -1.09 -0.04
CA SER A 270 -4.96 -0.12 1.02
C SER A 270 -4.73 -0.81 2.36
N ASN A 271 -4.17 -0.11 3.34
CA ASN A 271 -4.10 -0.62 4.71
C ASN A 271 -5.50 -0.97 5.25
N SER A 272 -6.52 -0.17 4.95
CA SER A 272 -7.89 -0.42 5.42
C SER A 272 -8.55 -1.66 4.81
N ASP A 273 -8.09 -2.13 3.65
CA ASP A 273 -8.57 -3.37 3.04
C ASP A 273 -8.08 -4.62 3.77
N MET A 274 -7.02 -4.48 4.56
CA MET A 274 -6.40 -5.57 5.30
C MET A 274 -6.97 -5.80 6.71
N LEU A 275 -8.07 -5.14 7.05
CA LEU A 275 -8.77 -5.38 8.32
C LEU A 275 -9.38 -6.80 8.43
N THR A 276 -9.37 -7.56 7.33
CA THR A 276 -9.73 -8.98 7.27
C THR A 276 -8.74 -9.74 6.36
N PRO A 277 -8.44 -11.02 6.63
CA PRO A 277 -7.45 -11.78 5.86
C PRO A 277 -7.97 -12.26 4.49
N ALA A 278 -9.27 -12.13 4.21
CA ALA A 278 -9.95 -12.78 3.09
C ALA A 278 -9.30 -12.50 1.72
N ARG A 279 -8.76 -11.30 1.52
CA ARG A 279 -8.11 -10.90 0.27
C ARG A 279 -6.73 -11.55 0.14
N GLY A 280 -5.92 -11.46 1.18
CA GLY A 280 -4.56 -11.99 1.18
C GLY A 280 -4.51 -13.51 1.08
N LEU A 281 -5.49 -14.21 1.63
CA LEU A 281 -5.61 -15.67 1.53
C LEU A 281 -5.86 -16.18 0.09
N ARG A 282 -6.09 -15.28 -0.87
CA ARG A 282 -6.18 -15.60 -2.29
C ARG A 282 -4.87 -15.42 -3.04
N CYS A 283 -3.84 -14.91 -2.37
CA CYS A 283 -2.53 -14.64 -2.94
C CYS A 283 -1.48 -15.58 -2.35
N LYS A 284 -0.39 -15.80 -3.09
CA LYS A 284 0.74 -16.62 -2.63
C LYS A 284 1.68 -15.83 -1.72
N ALA A 285 1.78 -14.53 -1.96
CA ALA A 285 2.64 -13.62 -1.21
C ALA A 285 1.93 -12.29 -0.91
N PHE A 286 2.25 -11.73 0.25
CA PHE A 286 1.87 -10.41 0.69
C PHE A 286 3.12 -9.53 0.77
N LEU A 287 3.04 -8.34 0.20
CA LEU A 287 4.09 -7.33 0.25
C LEU A 287 3.60 -6.10 1.02
N SER A 288 4.30 -5.76 2.11
CA SER A 288 4.26 -4.47 2.78
C SER A 288 5.39 -3.62 2.20
N VAL A 289 5.07 -2.49 1.59
CA VAL A 289 5.99 -1.74 0.72
C VAL A 289 6.10 -0.28 1.13
N GLY A 290 7.23 0.33 0.82
CA GLY A 290 7.49 1.75 1.00
C GLY A 290 7.86 2.11 2.44
N HIS A 291 6.96 2.75 3.17
CA HIS A 291 7.10 3.09 4.57
C HIS A 291 5.79 2.75 5.29
N ASP A 292 5.61 1.47 5.65
CA ASP A 292 4.33 0.93 6.13
C ASP A 292 4.26 0.87 7.67
N GLU A 293 4.31 2.04 8.30
CA GLU A 293 4.57 2.27 9.72
C GLU A 293 3.32 2.12 10.61
N TYR A 294 2.12 2.46 10.08
CA TYR A 294 0.88 2.66 10.86
C TYR A 294 -0.14 1.56 10.60
N TRP A 295 -0.27 0.61 11.52
CA TRP A 295 -1.16 -0.54 11.37
C TRP A 295 -2.26 -0.59 12.43
N ASP A 296 -3.49 -0.90 12.02
CA ASP A 296 -4.55 -1.31 12.93
C ASP A 296 -4.25 -2.73 13.47
N ILE A 297 -4.58 -3.02 14.73
CA ILE A 297 -4.38 -4.36 15.32
C ILE A 297 -5.16 -5.43 14.52
N ARG A 298 -6.31 -5.10 13.96
CA ARG A 298 -7.08 -6.02 13.11
C ARG A 298 -6.30 -6.37 11.83
N GLN A 299 -5.60 -5.40 11.23
CA GLN A 299 -4.72 -5.61 10.09
C GLN A 299 -3.56 -6.53 10.47
N PHE A 300 -2.89 -6.30 11.60
CA PHE A 300 -1.85 -7.17 12.12
C PHE A 300 -2.35 -8.62 12.24
N ARG A 301 -3.51 -8.83 12.88
CA ARG A 301 -4.10 -10.16 13.04
C ARG A 301 -4.50 -10.81 11.72
N SER A 302 -4.90 -10.02 10.76
CA SER A 302 -5.19 -10.51 9.40
C SER A 302 -3.94 -11.05 8.71
N VAL A 303 -2.84 -10.31 8.78
CA VAL A 303 -1.56 -10.73 8.18
C VAL A 303 -0.96 -11.91 8.94
N GLU A 304 -1.09 -11.94 10.28
CA GLU A 304 -0.72 -13.11 11.10
C GLU A 304 -1.49 -14.37 10.65
N THR A 305 -2.80 -14.26 10.44
CA THR A 305 -3.63 -15.36 9.90
C THR A 305 -3.15 -15.79 8.51
N MET A 306 -2.80 -14.85 7.64
CA MET A 306 -2.28 -15.19 6.31
C MET A 306 -0.97 -15.96 6.38
N ARG A 307 -0.04 -15.58 7.26
CA ARG A 307 1.20 -16.31 7.54
C ARG A 307 0.88 -17.76 7.99
N ASP A 308 -0.03 -17.90 8.93
CA ASP A 308 -0.36 -19.20 9.52
C ASP A 308 -1.04 -20.12 8.50
N GLU A 309 -1.72 -19.56 7.50
CA GLU A 309 -2.31 -20.25 6.36
C GLU A 309 -1.32 -20.44 5.17
N GLY A 310 -0.06 -20.08 5.34
CA GLY A 310 1.01 -20.36 4.39
C GLY A 310 1.24 -19.30 3.31
N VAL A 311 0.70 -18.09 3.46
CA VAL A 311 1.03 -16.96 2.59
C VAL A 311 2.42 -16.44 2.96
N SER A 312 3.29 -16.30 1.99
CA SER A 312 4.62 -15.70 2.20
C SER A 312 4.50 -14.21 2.49
N LEU A 313 5.18 -13.73 3.54
CA LEU A 313 5.19 -12.31 3.90
C LEU A 313 6.52 -11.67 3.53
N LEU A 314 6.48 -10.50 2.89
CA LEU A 314 7.66 -9.71 2.54
C LEU A 314 7.47 -8.27 3.05
N PHE A 315 8.37 -7.83 3.91
CA PHE A 315 8.40 -6.46 4.44
C PHE A 315 9.54 -5.70 3.77
N LEU A 316 9.20 -4.93 2.76
CA LEU A 316 10.11 -4.13 1.94
C LEU A 316 9.92 -2.65 2.26
N SER A 317 10.13 -2.32 3.54
CA SER A 317 9.74 -1.05 4.12
C SER A 317 10.68 -0.71 5.29
N GLY A 318 10.85 0.56 5.57
CA GLY A 318 11.45 1.04 6.82
C GLY A 318 10.39 1.17 7.91
N ASN A 319 10.77 1.01 9.17
CA ASN A 319 9.92 1.16 10.37
C ASN A 319 8.57 0.43 10.29
N SER A 320 8.54 -0.72 9.57
CA SER A 320 7.31 -1.46 9.31
C SER A 320 6.60 -1.85 10.60
N VAL A 321 5.26 -1.77 10.62
CA VAL A 321 4.44 -2.22 11.76
C VAL A 321 4.89 -1.57 13.07
N CYS A 322 5.14 -0.26 13.06
CA CYS A 322 5.72 0.44 14.21
C CYS A 322 4.65 0.92 15.20
N TRP A 323 3.57 1.52 14.70
CA TRP A 323 2.56 2.17 15.53
C TRP A 323 1.17 1.57 15.38
N VAL A 324 0.54 1.27 16.51
CA VAL A 324 -0.88 0.90 16.54
C VAL A 324 -1.72 2.09 16.08
N SER A 325 -2.50 1.90 15.04
CA SER A 325 -3.25 2.99 14.40
C SER A 325 -4.69 2.57 14.08
N PRO A 326 -5.56 2.58 15.11
CA PRO A 326 -6.93 2.14 14.96
C PRO A 326 -7.74 3.08 14.07
N PHE A 327 -8.45 2.51 13.12
CA PHE A 327 -9.37 3.23 12.26
C PHE A 327 -10.66 3.64 12.97
N ARG A 328 -11.20 4.80 12.56
CA ARG A 328 -12.49 5.35 12.98
C ARG A 328 -13.29 5.82 11.77
N ALA A 329 -14.59 5.95 11.98
CA ALA A 329 -15.45 6.55 10.96
C ALA A 329 -15.20 8.08 10.88
N ALA A 330 -15.42 8.62 9.69
CA ALA A 330 -15.54 10.06 9.46
C ALA A 330 -16.78 10.65 10.15
N SER A 331 -16.84 11.96 10.25
CA SER A 331 -18.06 12.67 10.76
C SER A 331 -19.28 12.42 9.87
N SER A 332 -19.08 12.11 8.58
CA SER A 332 -20.13 11.67 7.65
C SER A 332 -20.66 10.25 7.93
N GLY A 333 -20.04 9.49 8.83
CA GLY A 333 -20.31 8.07 9.06
C GLY A 333 -19.57 7.11 8.13
N ALA A 334 -18.79 7.58 7.16
CA ALA A 334 -17.97 6.73 6.29
C ALA A 334 -16.91 6.01 7.11
N ALA A 335 -16.84 4.68 6.98
CA ALA A 335 -15.95 3.84 7.76
C ALA A 335 -14.48 4.03 7.37
N ASN A 336 -13.57 3.85 8.34
CA ASN A 336 -12.11 3.79 8.16
C ASN A 336 -11.50 5.04 7.49
N ARG A 337 -12.06 6.22 7.76
CA ARG A 337 -11.60 7.49 7.17
C ARG A 337 -10.73 8.32 8.10
N ILE A 338 -10.63 7.95 9.36
CA ILE A 338 -9.81 8.64 10.35
C ILE A 338 -9.00 7.60 11.10
N PHE A 339 -7.76 7.92 11.43
CA PHE A 339 -6.96 7.16 12.38
C PHE A 339 -6.10 8.08 13.23
N PHE A 340 -5.54 7.56 14.31
CA PHE A 340 -4.57 8.25 15.16
C PHE A 340 -3.41 7.31 15.50
N ARG A 341 -2.26 7.86 15.84
CA ARG A 341 -1.12 7.10 16.31
C ARG A 341 -1.33 6.69 17.77
N GLY A 342 -1.43 5.39 18.03
CA GLY A 342 -1.42 4.79 19.35
C GLY A 342 -0.02 4.51 19.87
N GLY A 343 0.12 3.49 20.72
CA GLY A 343 1.41 2.99 21.22
C GLY A 343 2.15 2.16 20.17
N PRO A 344 3.41 1.80 20.47
CA PRO A 344 4.21 0.98 19.57
C PRO A 344 3.71 -0.47 19.53
N TYR A 345 3.99 -1.14 18.44
CA TYR A 345 4.03 -2.60 18.40
C TYR A 345 5.25 -3.10 19.18
N GLY A 346 5.24 -4.42 19.54
CA GLY A 346 6.32 -5.03 20.31
C GLY A 346 6.30 -4.75 21.79
N GLY A 347 5.60 -3.71 22.22
CA GLY A 347 5.47 -3.35 23.63
C GLY A 347 6.82 -3.18 24.33
N SER A 348 7.93 -3.01 23.61
CA SER A 348 9.24 -2.90 24.21
C SER A 348 9.30 -1.60 25.00
N GLN A 349 9.47 -1.71 26.30
CA GLN A 349 9.72 -0.58 27.18
C GLN A 349 10.95 0.21 26.73
N GLU A 350 11.89 -0.44 26.10
CA GLU A 350 13.11 0.16 25.58
C GLU A 350 12.80 1.16 24.45
N TYR A 351 11.96 0.77 23.45
CA TYR A 351 11.54 1.65 22.39
C TYR A 351 10.70 2.82 22.92
N ALA A 352 9.81 2.56 23.88
CA ALA A 352 9.02 3.58 24.53
C ALA A 352 9.85 4.47 25.48
N ALA A 353 10.84 3.92 26.19
CA ALA A 353 11.68 4.65 27.13
C ALA A 353 12.63 5.63 26.41
N ASN A 354 13.21 5.23 25.27
CA ASN A 354 14.09 6.07 24.48
C ASN A 354 13.33 7.19 23.75
N ARG A 355 12.03 7.00 23.50
CA ARG A 355 11.14 8.03 22.93
C ARG A 355 10.33 8.77 24.01
N GLN A 356 10.94 9.12 25.12
CA GLN A 356 10.29 9.89 26.20
C GLN A 356 9.60 11.19 25.75
N ARG A 357 9.97 11.74 24.60
CA ARG A 357 9.27 12.88 23.98
C ARG A 357 7.89 12.55 23.46
N ASP A 358 7.60 11.27 23.23
CA ASP A 358 6.34 10.76 22.73
C ASP A 358 5.47 10.14 23.85
N ASN A 359 5.86 10.31 25.11
CA ASN A 359 5.20 9.74 26.30
C ASN A 359 3.86 10.38 26.62
N GLY A 360 2.91 10.27 25.67
CA GLY A 360 1.53 10.35 26.03
C GLY A 360 1.01 9.00 26.54
N PRO A 361 -0.09 8.96 27.29
CA PRO A 361 -0.76 7.71 27.57
C PRO A 361 -1.33 7.14 26.28
N PHE A 362 -0.57 6.24 25.66
CA PHE A 362 -1.07 5.52 24.50
C PHE A 362 -2.15 4.53 24.95
N PRO A 363 -3.38 4.62 24.44
CA PRO A 363 -4.47 3.76 24.90
C PRO A 363 -4.26 2.29 24.49
N GLU A 364 -3.47 2.03 23.47
CA GLU A 364 -3.26 0.69 22.89
C GLU A 364 -1.80 0.48 22.54
N HIS A 365 -1.29 -0.72 22.84
CA HIS A 365 -0.02 -1.25 22.41
C HIS A 365 -0.28 -2.50 21.57
N GLY A 366 0.53 -2.71 20.53
CA GLY A 366 0.41 -3.87 19.64
C GLY A 366 1.14 -5.10 20.17
N PRO A 367 0.88 -6.28 19.59
CA PRO A 367 1.69 -7.47 19.79
C PRO A 367 3.12 -7.28 19.26
N ASP A 368 3.99 -8.26 19.53
CA ASP A 368 5.39 -8.24 19.09
C ASP A 368 5.48 -8.36 17.57
N GLU A 369 5.87 -7.27 16.90
CA GLU A 369 6.04 -7.20 15.45
C GLU A 369 7.18 -8.10 14.97
N GLY A 370 8.16 -8.36 15.83
CA GLY A 370 9.27 -9.24 15.52
C GLY A 370 8.83 -10.67 15.23
N LEU A 371 7.78 -11.14 15.90
CA LEU A 371 7.21 -12.46 15.67
C LEU A 371 6.45 -12.57 14.33
N LEU A 372 6.02 -11.43 13.79
CA LEU A 372 5.36 -11.39 12.49
C LEU A 372 6.37 -11.22 11.35
N MET A 373 7.32 -10.30 11.51
CA MET A 373 8.23 -9.91 10.43
C MET A 373 9.54 -10.70 10.38
N GLY A 374 9.90 -11.40 11.48
CA GLY A 374 11.26 -11.93 11.62
C GLY A 374 12.33 -10.86 11.90
N ALA A 375 11.91 -9.63 12.06
CA ALA A 375 12.71 -8.45 12.33
C ALA A 375 11.91 -7.46 13.17
N ARG A 376 12.54 -6.51 13.82
CA ARG A 376 11.85 -5.51 14.65
C ARG A 376 12.41 -4.12 14.43
N ASN A 377 11.61 -3.13 14.79
CA ASN A 377 12.06 -1.75 14.84
C ASN A 377 13.10 -1.56 15.95
N VAL A 378 14.20 -0.88 15.66
CA VAL A 378 15.30 -0.66 16.59
C VAL A 378 15.75 0.79 16.65
N GLU A 379 16.39 1.15 17.74
CA GLU A 379 17.05 2.46 17.91
C GLU A 379 18.57 2.32 17.64
N PRO A 380 19.24 3.38 17.17
CA PRO A 380 18.69 4.67 16.77
C PRO A 380 18.02 4.60 15.38
N VAL A 381 16.88 5.27 15.20
CA VAL A 381 16.13 5.26 13.92
C VAL A 381 16.84 6.00 12.79
N ASN A 382 17.77 6.90 13.13
CA ASN A 382 18.55 7.66 12.15
C ASN A 382 19.91 7.01 11.97
N GLY A 383 20.18 6.55 10.79
CA GLY A 383 21.44 5.90 10.44
C GLY A 383 21.39 5.43 8.99
N GLY A 384 22.43 4.77 8.59
CA GLY A 384 22.53 4.12 7.31
C GLY A 384 23.83 3.37 7.21
N GLY A 385 23.89 2.39 6.34
CA GLY A 385 25.07 1.56 6.20
C GLY A 385 25.04 0.70 4.95
N ASP A 386 26.12 -0.01 4.79
CA ASP A 386 26.27 -0.99 3.73
C ASP A 386 25.62 -2.31 4.19
N TRP A 387 24.94 -2.98 3.29
CA TRP A 387 24.46 -4.32 3.54
C TRP A 387 25.53 -5.34 3.14
N VAL A 388 25.81 -6.33 3.99
CA VAL A 388 26.86 -7.33 3.80
C VAL A 388 26.26 -8.73 3.79
N CYS A 389 26.50 -9.50 2.74
CA CYS A 389 26.07 -10.90 2.65
C CYS A 389 26.78 -11.79 3.66
N SER A 390 26.04 -12.41 4.56
CA SER A 390 26.56 -13.34 5.57
C SER A 390 26.40 -14.83 5.20
N ASN A 391 25.33 -15.17 4.47
CA ASN A 391 24.98 -16.55 4.09
C ASN A 391 24.65 -16.69 2.58
N PRO A 392 25.65 -16.69 1.69
CA PRO A 392 25.41 -16.74 0.23
C PRO A 392 24.87 -18.08 -0.26
N GLY A 393 24.93 -19.13 0.55
CA GLY A 393 24.38 -20.45 0.21
C GLY A 393 22.85 -20.54 0.40
N HIS A 394 22.21 -19.53 0.94
CA HIS A 394 20.77 -19.50 1.10
C HIS A 394 20.09 -19.41 -0.29
N TRP A 395 18.97 -20.11 -0.46
CA TRP A 395 18.22 -20.19 -1.73
C TRP A 395 17.85 -18.84 -2.33
N ILE A 396 17.68 -17.80 -1.49
CA ILE A 396 17.31 -16.44 -1.94
C ILE A 396 18.36 -15.82 -2.87
N PHE A 397 19.61 -16.29 -2.80
CA PHE A 397 20.72 -15.84 -3.64
C PHE A 397 20.99 -16.74 -4.84
N GLU A 398 20.16 -17.77 -5.06
CA GLU A 398 20.34 -18.66 -6.22
C GLU A 398 20.30 -17.86 -7.51
N GLY A 399 21.29 -18.10 -8.38
CA GLY A 399 21.44 -17.38 -9.66
C GLY A 399 21.98 -15.96 -9.57
N THR A 400 22.16 -15.37 -8.36
CA THR A 400 22.69 -14.01 -8.21
C THR A 400 24.22 -13.94 -8.29
N GLY A 401 24.90 -15.03 -7.99
CA GLY A 401 26.36 -15.06 -7.85
C GLY A 401 26.90 -14.41 -6.59
N MET A 402 26.04 -14.05 -5.62
CA MET A 402 26.38 -13.42 -4.36
C MET A 402 27.43 -14.23 -3.59
N LYS A 403 28.40 -13.56 -2.96
CA LYS A 403 29.49 -14.17 -2.18
C LYS A 403 29.44 -13.70 -0.73
N LYS A 404 30.00 -14.51 0.15
CA LYS A 404 30.16 -14.13 1.57
C LYS A 404 31.05 -12.89 1.68
N GLY A 405 30.57 -11.90 2.45
CA GLY A 405 31.24 -10.63 2.63
C GLY A 405 31.06 -9.67 1.46
N GLU A 406 30.29 -10.02 0.43
CA GLU A 406 29.94 -9.09 -0.64
C GLU A 406 29.05 -7.98 -0.10
N VAL A 407 29.32 -6.75 -0.52
CA VAL A 407 28.74 -5.53 0.02
C VAL A 407 27.81 -4.89 -1.01
N ILE A 408 26.61 -4.49 -0.58
CA ILE A 408 25.75 -3.59 -1.33
C ILE A 408 25.82 -2.22 -0.63
N PRO A 409 26.56 -1.25 -1.19
CA PRO A 409 26.79 0.02 -0.53
C PRO A 409 25.52 0.82 -0.35
N GLY A 410 25.32 1.38 0.84
CA GLY A 410 24.23 2.31 1.15
C GLY A 410 22.82 1.71 1.07
N LEU A 411 22.68 0.37 1.09
CA LEU A 411 21.36 -0.27 1.02
C LEU A 411 20.56 -0.08 2.31
N ILE A 412 21.23 0.03 3.46
CA ILE A 412 20.55 0.26 4.73
C ILE A 412 20.36 1.76 4.92
N GLY A 413 19.09 2.21 4.93
CA GLY A 413 18.69 3.59 5.17
C GLY A 413 18.32 3.84 6.63
N TRP A 414 17.67 4.98 6.89
CA TRP A 414 17.10 5.27 8.22
C TRP A 414 15.88 4.36 8.51
N GLU A 415 15.49 4.30 9.79
CA GLU A 415 14.34 3.50 10.25
C GLU A 415 14.45 2.01 9.89
N TYR A 416 15.69 1.51 9.95
CA TYR A 416 16.03 0.13 9.65
C TYR A 416 15.51 -0.84 10.71
N HIS A 417 15.51 -2.13 10.35
CA HIS A 417 15.11 -3.21 11.23
C HIS A 417 16.34 -3.95 11.78
N GLY A 418 16.23 -4.42 13.03
CA GLY A 418 17.20 -5.29 13.67
C GLY A 418 16.63 -6.67 13.98
N LYS A 419 17.41 -7.45 14.68
CA LYS A 419 17.02 -8.80 15.12
C LYS A 419 15.81 -8.73 16.05
N PRO A 420 14.84 -9.66 15.96
CA PRO A 420 13.74 -9.74 16.90
C PRO A 420 14.25 -9.96 18.33
N ALA A 421 13.51 -9.46 19.33
CA ALA A 421 13.86 -9.66 20.74
C ALA A 421 13.66 -11.11 21.19
N THR A 422 12.69 -11.79 20.59
CA THR A 422 12.36 -13.20 20.85
C THR A 422 13.05 -14.08 19.82
N GLU A 423 13.66 -15.17 20.27
CA GLU A 423 14.21 -16.18 19.36
C GLU A 423 13.08 -16.81 18.53
N ILE A 424 13.25 -16.82 17.22
CA ILE A 424 12.29 -17.39 16.27
C ILE A 424 12.91 -18.66 15.68
N PRO A 425 12.34 -19.85 15.94
CA PRO A 425 12.85 -21.10 15.36
C PRO A 425 12.86 -21.03 13.82
N GLY A 426 14.00 -21.38 13.24
CA GLY A 426 14.18 -21.38 11.78
C GLY A 426 14.45 -20.02 11.15
N LEU A 427 14.58 -18.96 11.93
CA LEU A 427 15.01 -17.67 11.41
C LEU A 427 16.47 -17.73 10.95
N GLU A 428 16.69 -17.41 9.69
CA GLU A 428 18.03 -17.30 9.11
C GLU A 428 18.37 -15.85 8.77
N VAL A 429 19.54 -15.40 9.22
CA VAL A 429 20.09 -14.09 8.85
C VAL A 429 21.00 -14.31 7.65
N VAL A 430 20.64 -13.68 6.53
CA VAL A 430 21.34 -13.84 5.25
C VAL A 430 22.25 -12.65 4.92
N GLY A 431 22.05 -11.54 5.60
CA GLY A 431 22.89 -10.35 5.50
C GLY A 431 22.56 -9.38 6.63
N GLU A 432 23.52 -8.50 6.91
CA GLU A 432 23.43 -7.50 7.97
C GLU A 432 24.34 -6.30 7.64
N GLY A 433 24.18 -5.19 8.35
CA GLY A 433 25.02 -4.01 8.22
C GLY A 433 25.37 -3.38 9.55
#